data_3ae8f458bd420150c59c39e4844df661
#
_entry.id   3ae8f458bd420150c59c39e4844df661
#
_cell.length_a   1.000
_cell.length_b   1.000
_cell.length_c   1.000
_cell.angle_alpha   90.00
_cell.angle_beta   90.00
_cell.angle_gamma   90.00
#
_symmetry.space_group_name_H-M   'P 1'
#
loop_
_entity.id
_entity.type
_entity.pdbx_description
1 polymer ?
#
loop_
_entity_poly.entity_id
_entity_poly.type
_entity_poly.pdbx_seq_one_letter_code
_entity_poly.pdbx_strand_id
1 'polypeptide(L)'
;RTLLKPSSKSPNLPTGIPVDVTVCSLNDERGLMAALKGVDIIFHLAGTERLATRADLSGVDINGTRTLVQAASKSQIERFFYLSHLGADQNSAYPVLKAKALAEKAIVNSKLPYTIFRSAHVFGPGDQFTTSIAGVLKRSPGFFLMPGEGETALQPLWIGDLIACFVLSIQDPSHINQFFEIGGGEIFTFREIVEIILNQINLNRMLINFAPPYLRMFSVFVDQYFSRFPLSLYWLD
;
A
#
# COMPACT_ATOMS: atom_id res chain seq x y z
N ARG A 1 5.40 -8.38 17.83
CA ARG A 1 6.17 -7.10 17.91
C ARG A 1 5.79 -6.19 16.75
N THR A 2 5.64 -4.88 17.01
CA THR A 2 5.40 -3.87 15.97
C THR A 2 6.57 -2.88 15.92
N LEU A 3 7.11 -2.68 14.72
CA LEU A 3 8.12 -1.66 14.46
C LEU A 3 7.43 -0.35 14.08
N LEU A 4 7.72 0.71 14.81
CA LEU A 4 7.22 2.05 14.54
C LEU A 4 8.38 2.99 14.17
N LYS A 5 8.15 3.84 13.17
CA LYS A 5 9.11 4.92 12.90
C LYS A 5 9.08 5.95 14.03
N PRO A 6 10.21 6.60 14.34
CA PRO A 6 10.23 7.73 15.27
C PRO A 6 9.22 8.80 14.84
N SER A 7 8.33 9.20 15.73
CA SER A 7 7.27 10.18 15.46
C SER A 7 6.90 10.88 16.77
N SER A 8 6.51 12.15 16.68
CA SER A 8 5.93 12.91 17.80
C SER A 8 4.47 12.55 18.09
N LYS A 9 3.82 11.76 17.22
CA LYS A 9 2.42 11.34 17.39
C LYS A 9 2.37 9.94 17.95
N SER A 10 1.52 9.73 18.96
CA SER A 10 1.21 8.39 19.45
C SER A 10 0.54 7.56 18.35
N PRO A 11 0.99 6.33 18.12
CA PRO A 11 0.37 5.44 17.15
C PRO A 11 -0.96 4.90 17.69
N ASN A 12 -1.90 4.65 16.79
CA ASN A 12 -3.07 3.85 17.11
C ASN A 12 -2.65 2.38 17.13
N LEU A 13 -2.55 1.80 18.30
CA LEU A 13 -2.27 0.38 18.48
C LEU A 13 -3.57 -0.38 18.73
N PRO A 14 -3.65 -1.67 18.37
CA PRO A 14 -4.79 -2.51 18.69
C PRO A 14 -5.04 -2.54 20.20
N THR A 15 -6.29 -2.38 20.62
CA THR A 15 -6.70 -2.52 22.00
C THR A 15 -7.03 -3.99 22.33
N GLY A 16 -6.68 -4.42 23.55
CA GLY A 16 -7.01 -5.78 24.03
C GLY A 16 -6.04 -6.89 23.56
N ILE A 17 -5.04 -6.55 22.77
CA ILE A 17 -3.98 -7.48 22.34
C ILE A 17 -2.63 -6.94 22.84
N PRO A 18 -1.82 -7.73 23.56
CA PRO A 18 -0.49 -7.28 23.97
C PRO A 18 0.41 -7.11 22.73
N VAL A 19 0.83 -5.88 22.50
CA VAL A 19 1.74 -5.53 21.39
C VAL A 19 3.07 -5.03 21.96
N ASP A 20 4.14 -5.75 21.66
CA ASP A 20 5.50 -5.30 21.94
C ASP A 20 5.90 -4.25 20.88
N VAL A 21 6.27 -3.05 21.32
CA VAL A 21 6.55 -1.92 20.43
C VAL A 21 8.04 -1.61 20.44
N THR A 22 8.64 -1.57 19.27
CA THR A 22 10.00 -1.08 19.07
C THR A 22 9.99 0.14 18.17
N VAL A 23 10.66 1.21 18.57
CA VAL A 23 10.76 2.46 17.79
C VAL A 23 12.11 2.49 17.08
N CYS A 24 12.09 2.40 15.76
CA CYS A 24 13.30 2.39 14.95
C CYS A 24 12.99 2.86 13.52
N SER A 25 13.93 3.53 12.88
CA SER A 25 13.84 3.84 11.44
C SER A 25 14.17 2.60 10.60
N LEU A 26 13.48 2.43 9.47
CA LEU A 26 13.84 1.38 8.49
C LEU A 26 15.25 1.58 7.91
N ASN A 27 15.84 2.75 8.04
CA ASN A 27 17.20 3.06 7.59
C ASN A 27 18.26 2.88 8.71
N ASP A 28 17.86 2.46 9.90
CA ASP A 28 18.77 2.16 11.02
C ASP A 28 19.01 0.66 11.15
N GLU A 29 20.05 0.16 10.49
CA GLU A 29 20.40 -1.25 10.51
C GLU A 29 20.65 -1.79 11.93
N ARG A 30 21.33 -1.01 12.79
CA ARG A 30 21.62 -1.45 14.16
C ARG A 30 20.36 -1.56 15.00
N GLY A 31 19.47 -0.57 14.90
CA GLY A 31 18.17 -0.61 15.55
C GLY A 31 17.31 -1.76 15.05
N LEU A 32 17.32 -2.03 13.74
CA LEU A 32 16.60 -3.17 13.15
C LEU A 32 17.17 -4.51 13.66
N MET A 33 18.48 -4.68 13.70
CA MET A 33 19.09 -5.91 14.26
C MET A 33 18.70 -6.14 15.72
N ALA A 34 18.59 -5.09 16.52
CA ALA A 34 18.12 -5.19 17.90
C ALA A 34 16.62 -5.54 17.96
N ALA A 35 15.82 -4.94 17.09
CA ALA A 35 14.37 -5.18 16.98
C ALA A 35 14.03 -6.62 16.54
N LEU A 36 14.90 -7.24 15.74
CA LEU A 36 14.70 -8.58 15.19
C LEU A 36 15.14 -9.71 16.12
N LYS A 37 15.71 -9.42 17.30
CA LYS A 37 16.06 -10.47 18.27
C LYS A 37 14.81 -11.23 18.72
N GLY A 38 14.83 -12.56 18.54
CA GLY A 38 13.70 -13.45 18.89
C GLY A 38 12.47 -13.23 18.01
N VAL A 39 12.68 -12.82 16.76
CA VAL A 39 11.63 -12.72 15.73
C VAL A 39 11.86 -13.83 14.72
N ASP A 40 10.87 -14.65 14.47
CA ASP A 40 10.88 -15.74 13.50
C ASP A 40 10.29 -15.31 12.16
N ILE A 41 9.23 -14.52 12.19
CA ILE A 41 8.47 -14.11 11.00
C ILE A 41 8.39 -12.57 10.91
N ILE A 42 8.66 -12.05 9.72
CA ILE A 42 8.52 -10.63 9.41
C ILE A 42 7.37 -10.42 8.43
N PHE A 43 6.44 -9.50 8.77
CA PHE A 43 5.45 -8.96 7.85
C PHE A 43 5.86 -7.53 7.49
N HIS A 44 6.44 -7.34 6.31
CA HIS A 44 6.83 -6.03 5.83
C HIS A 44 5.69 -5.42 5.02
N LEU A 45 4.88 -4.60 5.70
CA LEU A 45 3.70 -3.92 5.16
C LEU A 45 3.93 -2.40 5.04
N ALA A 46 5.14 -1.94 5.36
CA ALA A 46 5.45 -0.52 5.30
C ALA A 46 5.59 -0.04 3.86
N GLY A 47 5.00 1.12 3.59
CA GLY A 47 5.11 1.82 2.32
C GLY A 47 4.71 3.28 2.49
N THR A 48 5.14 4.11 1.55
CA THR A 48 4.86 5.55 1.57
C THR A 48 3.96 6.01 0.43
N GLU A 49 3.53 5.11 -0.44
CA GLU A 49 2.66 5.38 -1.59
C GLU A 49 1.42 6.21 -1.23
N ARG A 50 0.85 5.98 -0.05
CA ARG A 50 -0.30 6.74 0.48
C ARG A 50 -0.05 8.23 0.69
N LEU A 51 1.22 8.65 0.71
CA LEU A 51 1.61 10.05 0.89
C LEU A 51 1.65 10.82 -0.42
N ALA A 52 1.34 10.17 -1.55
CA ALA A 52 1.33 10.75 -2.89
C ALA A 52 2.66 11.44 -3.24
N THR A 53 2.62 12.70 -3.62
CA THR A 53 3.81 13.50 -3.96
C THR A 53 4.81 13.66 -2.81
N ARG A 54 4.41 13.39 -1.57
CA ARG A 54 5.28 13.38 -0.38
C ARG A 54 5.83 12.01 -0.03
N ALA A 55 5.55 11.01 -0.88
CA ALA A 55 6.07 9.67 -0.68
C ALA A 55 7.59 9.64 -0.80
N ASP A 56 8.25 9.06 0.19
CA ASP A 56 9.68 8.80 0.13
C ASP A 56 9.93 7.37 -0.36
N LEU A 57 9.58 7.14 -1.64
CA LEU A 57 9.71 5.83 -2.26
C LEU A 57 11.16 5.34 -2.26
N SER A 58 12.11 6.24 -2.45
CA SER A 58 13.54 5.88 -2.45
C SER A 58 14.04 5.54 -1.04
N GLY A 59 13.78 6.42 -0.07
CA GLY A 59 14.30 6.27 1.29
C GLY A 59 13.60 5.20 2.10
N VAL A 60 12.27 5.09 1.99
CA VAL A 60 11.50 4.15 2.80
C VAL A 60 11.22 2.85 2.04
N ASP A 61 10.61 2.93 0.85
CA ASP A 61 10.16 1.73 0.16
C ASP A 61 11.34 0.92 -0.41
N ILE A 62 12.35 1.57 -0.99
CA ILE A 62 13.50 0.89 -1.58
C ILE A 62 14.62 0.67 -0.55
N ASN A 63 15.19 1.76 -0.04
CA ASN A 63 16.36 1.66 0.85
C ASN A 63 15.98 1.09 2.23
N GLY A 64 14.83 1.49 2.78
CA GLY A 64 14.31 0.93 4.02
C GLY A 64 14.10 -0.58 3.95
N THR A 65 13.52 -1.07 2.84
CA THR A 65 13.37 -2.51 2.60
C THR A 65 14.73 -3.20 2.48
N ARG A 66 15.70 -2.61 1.77
CA ARG A 66 17.06 -3.17 1.67
C ARG A 66 17.73 -3.29 3.04
N THR A 67 17.65 -2.25 3.85
CA THR A 67 18.25 -2.24 5.19
C THR A 67 17.58 -3.28 6.10
N LEU A 68 16.24 -3.38 6.05
CA LEU A 68 15.50 -4.40 6.79
C LEU A 68 15.91 -5.82 6.36
N VAL A 69 16.00 -6.07 5.07
CA VAL A 69 16.44 -7.34 4.50
C VAL A 69 17.88 -7.68 4.92
N GLN A 70 18.79 -6.70 4.92
CA GLN A 70 20.18 -6.89 5.39
C GLN A 70 20.24 -7.25 6.87
N ALA A 71 19.45 -6.57 7.71
CA ALA A 71 19.35 -6.89 9.13
C ALA A 71 18.72 -8.29 9.36
N ALA A 72 17.67 -8.61 8.62
CA ALA A 72 16.99 -9.91 8.66
C ALA A 72 17.92 -11.07 8.24
N SER A 73 18.76 -10.87 7.22
CA SER A 73 19.71 -11.88 6.76
C SER A 73 20.79 -12.21 7.78
N LYS A 74 21.02 -11.35 8.76
CA LYS A 74 21.93 -11.56 9.90
C LYS A 74 21.22 -12.14 11.13
N SER A 75 19.91 -12.39 11.03
CA SER A 75 19.04 -12.92 12.07
C SER A 75 18.48 -14.27 11.64
N GLN A 76 17.94 -15.03 12.59
CA GLN A 76 17.36 -16.36 12.31
C GLN A 76 15.88 -16.21 11.90
N ILE A 77 15.63 -15.57 10.76
CA ILE A 77 14.28 -15.36 10.24
C ILE A 77 13.84 -16.58 9.43
N GLU A 78 12.72 -17.18 9.83
CA GLU A 78 12.12 -18.35 9.17
C GLU A 78 11.32 -17.97 7.94
N ARG A 79 10.67 -16.78 7.96
CA ARG A 79 9.87 -16.32 6.84
C ARG A 79 9.79 -14.78 6.77
N PHE A 80 9.97 -14.25 5.57
CA PHE A 80 9.81 -12.83 5.26
C PHE A 80 8.61 -12.62 4.33
N PHE A 81 7.52 -12.09 4.85
CA PHE A 81 6.35 -11.71 4.06
C PHE A 81 6.46 -10.27 3.60
N TYR A 82 6.17 -10.04 2.34
CA TYR A 82 6.14 -8.71 1.74
C TYR A 82 4.82 -8.45 1.01
N LEU A 83 4.21 -7.31 1.29
CA LEU A 83 3.04 -6.84 0.56
C LEU A 83 3.50 -5.87 -0.54
N SER A 84 3.48 -6.38 -1.75
CA SER A 84 3.74 -5.65 -2.99
C SER A 84 2.42 -5.23 -3.65
N HIS A 85 2.49 -4.75 -4.87
CA HIS A 85 1.35 -4.30 -5.66
C HIS A 85 1.27 -5.06 -6.99
N LEU A 86 0.04 -5.34 -7.47
CA LEU A 86 -0.17 -5.85 -8.83
C LEU A 86 0.47 -4.89 -9.84
N GLY A 87 1.12 -5.45 -10.86
CA GLY A 87 1.82 -4.67 -11.88
C GLY A 87 3.19 -4.13 -11.42
N ALA A 88 3.73 -4.54 -10.25
CA ALA A 88 5.09 -4.18 -9.86
C ALA A 88 6.11 -4.61 -10.93
N ASP A 89 6.80 -3.62 -11.53
CA ASP A 89 7.78 -3.81 -12.61
C ASP A 89 8.92 -2.78 -12.47
N GLN A 90 10.17 -3.25 -12.61
CA GLN A 90 11.36 -2.39 -12.53
C GLN A 90 11.44 -1.35 -13.66
N ASN A 91 10.81 -1.64 -14.80
CA ASN A 91 10.74 -0.77 -15.97
C ASN A 91 9.48 0.09 -16.01
N SER A 92 8.61 -0.02 -15.00
CA SER A 92 7.39 0.77 -14.93
C SER A 92 7.67 2.26 -14.97
N ALA A 93 6.87 2.99 -15.73
CA ALA A 93 6.83 4.44 -15.72
C ALA A 93 6.23 5.00 -14.41
N TYR A 94 5.51 4.16 -13.67
CA TYR A 94 4.87 4.51 -12.40
C TYR A 94 5.85 4.31 -11.24
N PRO A 95 6.22 5.39 -10.53
CA PRO A 95 7.25 5.33 -9.49
C PRO A 95 6.96 4.34 -8.37
N VAL A 96 5.68 4.17 -7.99
CA VAL A 96 5.27 3.21 -6.95
C VAL A 96 5.51 1.79 -7.39
N LEU A 97 5.06 1.41 -8.59
CA LEU A 97 5.23 0.06 -9.11
C LEU A 97 6.71 -0.30 -9.29
N LYS A 98 7.51 0.69 -9.74
CA LYS A 98 8.96 0.56 -9.84
C LYS A 98 9.61 0.36 -8.47
N ALA A 99 9.21 1.13 -7.45
CA ALA A 99 9.74 1.02 -6.10
C ALA A 99 9.41 -0.34 -5.49
N LYS A 100 8.17 -0.82 -5.65
CA LYS A 100 7.74 -2.16 -5.21
C LYS A 100 8.59 -3.25 -5.85
N ALA A 101 8.79 -3.22 -7.16
CA ALA A 101 9.62 -4.20 -7.87
C ALA A 101 11.10 -4.17 -7.43
N LEU A 102 11.66 -2.98 -7.14
CA LEU A 102 13.02 -2.87 -6.61
C LEU A 102 13.15 -3.42 -5.19
N ALA A 103 12.12 -3.27 -4.36
CA ALA A 103 12.03 -3.88 -3.03
C ALA A 103 11.93 -5.41 -3.15
N GLU A 104 11.05 -5.94 -4.01
CA GLU A 104 10.96 -7.37 -4.31
C GLU A 104 12.32 -7.96 -4.72
N LYS A 105 13.03 -7.29 -5.63
CA LYS A 105 14.36 -7.71 -6.06
C LYS A 105 15.37 -7.79 -4.91
N ALA A 106 15.30 -6.82 -3.97
CA ALA A 106 16.17 -6.85 -2.79
C ALA A 106 15.87 -8.05 -1.89
N ILE A 107 14.60 -8.38 -1.70
CA ILE A 107 14.14 -9.53 -0.91
C ILE A 107 14.61 -10.84 -1.57
N VAL A 108 14.34 -11.03 -2.86
CA VAL A 108 14.72 -12.24 -3.60
C VAL A 108 16.23 -12.47 -3.56
N ASN A 109 17.02 -11.40 -3.75
CA ASN A 109 18.48 -11.50 -3.75
C ASN A 109 19.10 -11.75 -2.36
N SER A 110 18.33 -11.59 -1.28
CA SER A 110 18.82 -11.76 0.09
C SER A 110 19.01 -13.21 0.54
N LYS A 111 18.42 -14.15 -0.19
CA LYS A 111 18.34 -15.57 0.16
C LYS A 111 17.53 -15.87 1.44
N LEU A 112 16.81 -14.89 1.99
CA LEU A 112 15.83 -15.14 3.05
C LEU A 112 14.68 -15.99 2.50
N PRO A 113 14.11 -16.90 3.30
CA PRO A 113 12.86 -17.54 2.92
C PRO A 113 11.75 -16.48 2.84
N TYR A 114 11.19 -16.24 1.67
CA TYR A 114 10.21 -15.18 1.47
C TYR A 114 8.86 -15.69 0.94
N THR A 115 7.83 -14.88 1.11
CA THR A 115 6.57 -14.98 0.39
C THR A 115 6.12 -13.55 0.03
N ILE A 116 5.93 -13.29 -1.26
CA ILE A 116 5.56 -11.97 -1.76
C ILE A 116 4.13 -12.01 -2.28
N PHE A 117 3.26 -11.18 -1.72
CA PHE A 117 1.92 -10.96 -2.22
C PHE A 117 1.89 -9.67 -3.02
N ARG A 118 1.58 -9.77 -4.32
CA ARG A 118 1.21 -8.64 -5.17
C ARG A 118 -0.29 -8.47 -5.10
N SER A 119 -0.75 -7.53 -4.30
CA SER A 119 -2.18 -7.33 -4.09
C SER A 119 -2.75 -6.24 -4.99
N ALA A 120 -4.03 -6.38 -5.34
CA ALA A 120 -4.86 -5.27 -5.77
C ALA A 120 -5.06 -4.25 -4.63
N HIS A 121 -5.82 -3.19 -4.90
CA HIS A 121 -6.17 -2.21 -3.87
C HIS A 121 -6.94 -2.88 -2.72
N VAL A 122 -6.37 -2.79 -1.53
CA VAL A 122 -6.97 -3.37 -0.32
C VAL A 122 -7.97 -2.38 0.25
N PHE A 123 -9.16 -2.86 0.59
CA PHE A 123 -10.19 -2.07 1.25
C PHE A 123 -10.68 -2.72 2.54
N GLY A 124 -11.24 -1.91 3.43
CA GLY A 124 -11.77 -2.35 4.72
C GLY A 124 -11.97 -1.21 5.70
N PRO A 125 -12.31 -1.48 6.96
CA PRO A 125 -12.52 -0.43 7.96
C PRO A 125 -11.31 0.49 8.11
N GLY A 126 -11.49 1.78 7.79
CA GLY A 126 -10.43 2.79 7.90
C GLY A 126 -9.41 2.79 6.76
N ASP A 127 -9.69 2.08 5.65
CA ASP A 127 -8.83 2.10 4.47
C ASP A 127 -8.72 3.50 3.86
N GLN A 128 -7.69 3.71 3.05
CA GLN A 128 -7.51 4.99 2.36
C GLN A 128 -8.10 4.98 0.94
N PHE A 129 -8.30 3.82 0.35
CA PHE A 129 -8.81 3.71 -1.01
C PHE A 129 -10.24 4.27 -1.07
N THR A 130 -11.19 3.63 -0.39
CA THR A 130 -12.59 4.04 -0.42
C THR A 130 -12.83 5.37 0.32
N THR A 131 -12.12 5.59 1.44
CA THR A 131 -12.28 6.82 2.22
C THR A 131 -11.74 8.07 1.53
N SER A 132 -10.68 7.96 0.71
CA SER A 132 -10.20 9.09 -0.09
C SER A 132 -11.19 9.46 -1.18
N ILE A 133 -11.71 8.48 -1.91
CA ILE A 133 -12.75 8.71 -2.93
C ILE A 133 -13.97 9.37 -2.28
N ALA A 134 -14.49 8.81 -1.18
CA ALA A 134 -15.60 9.40 -0.44
C ALA A 134 -15.30 10.84 0.03
N GLY A 135 -14.06 11.09 0.46
CA GLY A 135 -13.61 12.42 0.87
C GLY A 135 -13.64 13.44 -0.26
N VAL A 136 -13.25 13.06 -1.47
CA VAL A 136 -13.36 13.91 -2.67
C VAL A 136 -14.81 14.15 -3.02
N LEU A 137 -15.64 13.11 -3.08
CA LEU A 137 -17.05 13.19 -3.42
C LEU A 137 -17.84 14.11 -2.46
N LYS A 138 -17.53 14.03 -1.16
CA LYS A 138 -18.14 14.91 -0.15
C LYS A 138 -17.78 16.38 -0.33
N ARG A 139 -16.57 16.68 -0.81
CA ARG A 139 -16.09 18.06 -1.03
C ARG A 139 -16.45 18.61 -2.40
N SER A 140 -16.85 17.78 -3.33
CA SER A 140 -17.19 18.17 -4.70
C SER A 140 -18.48 19.00 -4.74
N PRO A 141 -18.51 20.12 -5.49
CA PRO A 141 -19.65 21.05 -5.53
C PRO A 141 -20.75 20.58 -6.52
N GLY A 142 -21.33 19.39 -6.30
CA GLY A 142 -22.40 18.85 -7.16
C GLY A 142 -21.95 17.99 -8.33
N PHE A 143 -20.68 18.00 -8.72
CA PHE A 143 -20.13 17.17 -9.78
C PHE A 143 -18.81 16.52 -9.36
N PHE A 144 -18.43 15.44 -10.05
CA PHE A 144 -17.15 14.75 -9.90
C PHE A 144 -16.51 14.58 -11.26
N LEU A 145 -15.22 14.95 -11.38
CA LEU A 145 -14.45 14.75 -12.60
C LEU A 145 -13.95 13.31 -12.67
N MET A 146 -14.55 12.53 -13.57
CA MET A 146 -14.20 11.14 -13.79
C MET A 146 -12.96 11.05 -14.69
N PRO A 147 -11.90 10.34 -14.29
CA PRO A 147 -10.76 10.08 -15.16
C PRO A 147 -11.18 9.29 -16.39
N GLY A 148 -11.01 9.86 -17.57
CA GLY A 148 -11.49 9.25 -18.81
C GLY A 148 -12.99 8.99 -18.77
N GLU A 149 -13.39 7.78 -19.12
CA GLU A 149 -14.77 7.30 -19.02
C GLU A 149 -15.04 6.52 -17.73
N GLY A 150 -14.00 6.33 -16.90
CA GLY A 150 -14.08 5.54 -15.67
C GLY A 150 -14.06 4.03 -15.90
N GLU A 151 -13.64 3.58 -17.09
CA GLU A 151 -13.64 2.17 -17.51
C GLU A 151 -12.44 1.37 -16.97
N THR A 152 -11.54 2.00 -16.22
CA THR A 152 -10.40 1.28 -15.62
C THR A 152 -10.91 0.15 -14.74
N ALA A 153 -10.52 -1.08 -15.08
CA ALA A 153 -10.90 -2.27 -14.34
C ALA A 153 -10.05 -2.38 -13.06
N LEU A 154 -10.71 -2.56 -11.94
CA LEU A 154 -10.13 -2.73 -10.62
C LEU A 154 -10.70 -3.98 -9.97
N GLN A 155 -9.89 -4.64 -9.15
CA GLN A 155 -10.28 -5.86 -8.44
C GLN A 155 -10.02 -5.70 -6.94
N PRO A 156 -10.81 -4.84 -6.23
CA PRO A 156 -10.55 -4.50 -4.84
C PRO A 156 -10.55 -5.75 -3.96
N LEU A 157 -9.53 -5.87 -3.11
CA LEU A 157 -9.34 -7.00 -2.21
C LEU A 157 -9.80 -6.63 -0.79
N TRP A 158 -10.69 -7.43 -0.21
CA TRP A 158 -11.08 -7.26 1.18
C TRP A 158 -9.93 -7.58 2.14
N ILE A 159 -9.70 -6.73 3.13
CA ILE A 159 -8.61 -6.89 4.10
C ILE A 159 -8.64 -8.24 4.83
N GLY A 160 -9.84 -8.77 5.11
CA GLY A 160 -10.00 -10.08 5.74
C GLY A 160 -9.47 -11.21 4.87
N ASP A 161 -9.68 -11.15 3.56
CA ASP A 161 -9.18 -12.15 2.62
C ASP A 161 -7.66 -12.07 2.49
N LEU A 162 -7.09 -10.85 2.48
CA LEU A 162 -5.63 -10.66 2.52
C LEU A 162 -5.03 -11.28 3.79
N ILE A 163 -5.65 -11.06 4.95
CA ILE A 163 -5.18 -11.65 6.21
C ILE A 163 -5.29 -13.17 6.17
N ALA A 164 -6.38 -13.72 5.62
CA ALA A 164 -6.53 -15.17 5.44
C ALA A 164 -5.41 -15.75 4.56
N CYS A 165 -5.05 -15.07 3.46
CA CYS A 165 -3.93 -15.46 2.61
C CYS A 165 -2.60 -15.49 3.38
N PHE A 166 -2.32 -14.49 4.21
CA PHE A 166 -1.12 -14.49 5.07
C PHE A 166 -1.13 -15.67 6.04
N VAL A 167 -2.23 -15.91 6.73
CA VAL A 167 -2.34 -16.99 7.73
C VAL A 167 -2.17 -18.36 7.08
N LEU A 168 -2.81 -18.61 5.94
CA LEU A 168 -2.65 -19.85 5.18
C LEU A 168 -1.19 -20.04 4.74
N SER A 169 -0.54 -18.96 4.29
CA SER A 169 0.84 -19.04 3.81
C SER A 169 1.87 -19.27 4.91
N ILE A 170 1.59 -18.87 6.17
CA ILE A 170 2.45 -19.22 7.30
C ILE A 170 2.50 -20.74 7.48
N GLN A 171 1.35 -21.40 7.32
CA GLN A 171 1.17 -22.81 7.60
C GLN A 171 1.67 -23.73 6.48
N ASP A 172 1.84 -23.19 5.27
CA ASP A 172 2.23 -23.98 4.09
C ASP A 172 3.68 -23.69 3.66
N PRO A 173 4.59 -24.67 3.85
CA PRO A 173 5.98 -24.55 3.39
C PRO A 173 6.14 -24.43 1.87
N SER A 174 5.16 -24.88 1.08
CA SER A 174 5.21 -24.77 -0.39
C SER A 174 5.12 -23.32 -0.88
N HIS A 175 4.67 -22.39 -0.02
CA HIS A 175 4.62 -20.96 -0.29
C HIS A 175 5.97 -20.24 -0.06
N ILE A 176 7.02 -20.96 0.36
CA ILE A 176 8.36 -20.39 0.49
C ILE A 176 8.93 -20.07 -0.89
N ASN A 177 9.52 -18.88 -1.02
CA ASN A 177 10.14 -18.36 -2.24
C ASN A 177 9.12 -18.25 -3.41
N GLN A 178 7.86 -17.94 -3.08
CA GLN A 178 6.79 -17.80 -4.05
C GLN A 178 6.27 -16.36 -4.12
N PHE A 179 5.71 -16.05 -5.29
CA PHE A 179 4.94 -14.84 -5.55
C PHE A 179 3.48 -15.24 -5.75
N PHE A 180 2.57 -14.48 -5.15
CA PHE A 180 1.14 -14.64 -5.34
C PHE A 180 0.54 -13.32 -5.78
N GLU A 181 -0.18 -13.33 -6.90
CA GLU A 181 -1.00 -12.22 -7.35
C GLU A 181 -2.41 -12.42 -6.82
N ILE A 182 -2.89 -11.46 -6.02
CA ILE A 182 -4.17 -11.58 -5.33
C ILE A 182 -5.05 -10.35 -5.56
N GLY A 183 -6.28 -10.62 -5.95
CA GLY A 183 -7.35 -9.62 -6.09
C GLY A 183 -8.62 -10.09 -5.40
N GLY A 184 -9.64 -9.25 -5.36
CA GLY A 184 -10.96 -9.62 -4.88
C GLY A 184 -11.68 -10.59 -5.81
N GLY A 185 -12.84 -11.10 -5.39
CA GLY A 185 -13.64 -12.04 -6.17
C GLY A 185 -14.32 -11.44 -7.39
N GLU A 186 -14.45 -10.11 -7.45
CA GLU A 186 -15.18 -9.38 -8.49
C GLU A 186 -14.33 -8.26 -9.08
N ILE A 187 -14.56 -7.99 -10.36
CA ILE A 187 -13.93 -6.87 -11.08
C ILE A 187 -14.97 -5.77 -11.24
N PHE A 188 -14.56 -4.56 -10.90
CA PHE A 188 -15.37 -3.36 -11.04
C PHE A 188 -14.66 -2.35 -11.93
N THR A 189 -15.41 -1.55 -12.66
CA THR A 189 -14.88 -0.32 -13.25
C THR A 189 -14.69 0.73 -12.14
N PHE A 190 -13.80 1.67 -12.34
CA PHE A 190 -13.65 2.79 -11.41
C PHE A 190 -14.96 3.58 -11.24
N ARG A 191 -15.76 3.70 -12.32
CA ARG A 191 -17.09 4.31 -12.30
C ARG A 191 -18.02 3.60 -11.34
N GLU A 192 -18.13 2.26 -11.43
CA GLU A 192 -18.97 1.47 -10.54
C GLU A 192 -18.57 1.63 -9.08
N ILE A 193 -17.26 1.66 -8.79
CA ILE A 193 -16.77 1.91 -7.42
C ILE A 193 -17.22 3.29 -6.92
N VAL A 194 -17.10 4.33 -7.75
CA VAL A 194 -17.53 5.69 -7.40
C VAL A 194 -19.05 5.73 -7.16
N GLU A 195 -19.86 5.07 -7.99
CA GLU A 195 -21.31 4.97 -7.84
C GLU A 195 -21.72 4.22 -6.57
N ILE A 196 -21.05 3.11 -6.27
CA ILE A 196 -21.25 2.36 -5.00
C ILE A 196 -20.97 3.27 -3.81
N ILE A 197 -19.87 4.02 -3.83
CA ILE A 197 -19.49 4.92 -2.74
C ILE A 197 -20.53 6.06 -2.62
N LEU A 198 -20.96 6.66 -3.73
CA LEU A 198 -22.00 7.71 -3.74
C LEU A 198 -23.28 7.22 -3.07
N ASN A 199 -23.71 6.01 -3.42
CA ASN A 199 -24.89 5.37 -2.82
C ASN A 199 -24.72 5.17 -1.31
N GLN A 200 -23.55 4.68 -0.87
CA GLN A 200 -23.28 4.42 0.55
C GLN A 200 -23.22 5.70 1.39
N ILE A 201 -22.73 6.81 0.83
CA ILE A 201 -22.67 8.08 1.55
C ILE A 201 -23.92 8.96 1.34
N ASN A 202 -24.93 8.44 0.63
CA ASN A 202 -26.19 9.12 0.30
C ASN A 202 -25.98 10.49 -0.37
N LEU A 203 -25.05 10.55 -1.33
CA LEU A 203 -24.78 11.76 -2.11
C LEU A 203 -25.08 11.53 -3.59
N ASN A 204 -25.62 12.55 -4.23
CA ASN A 204 -25.78 12.58 -5.68
C ASN A 204 -24.77 13.57 -6.28
N ARG A 205 -23.99 13.10 -7.27
CA ARG A 205 -23.00 13.90 -8.00
C ARG A 205 -23.11 13.59 -9.49
N MET A 206 -23.06 14.63 -10.32
CA MET A 206 -22.93 14.46 -11.75
C MET A 206 -21.52 13.98 -12.07
N LEU A 207 -21.40 12.83 -12.71
CA LEU A 207 -20.11 12.29 -13.17
C LEU A 207 -19.78 12.89 -14.54
N ILE A 208 -18.74 13.71 -14.62
CA ILE A 208 -18.29 14.40 -15.83
C ILE A 208 -17.00 13.76 -16.29
N ASN A 209 -17.01 13.13 -17.47
CA ASN A 209 -15.82 12.53 -18.05
C ASN A 209 -14.77 13.59 -18.37
N PHE A 210 -13.55 13.38 -17.96
CA PHE A 210 -12.48 14.35 -18.13
C PHE A 210 -11.18 13.64 -18.57
N ALA A 211 -10.55 14.15 -19.64
CA ALA A 211 -9.38 13.49 -20.21
C ALA A 211 -8.21 13.41 -19.22
N PRO A 212 -7.61 12.22 -19.03
CA PRO A 212 -6.57 11.97 -18.01
C PRO A 212 -5.38 12.95 -18.03
N PRO A 213 -4.82 13.38 -19.19
CA PRO A 213 -3.71 14.32 -19.20
C PRO A 213 -4.00 15.65 -18.50
N TYR A 214 -5.21 16.18 -18.66
CA TYR A 214 -5.62 17.42 -18.00
C TYR A 214 -5.88 17.24 -16.51
N LEU A 215 -6.40 16.06 -16.10
CA LEU A 215 -6.54 15.71 -14.69
C LEU A 215 -5.20 15.61 -13.98
N ARG A 216 -4.19 15.02 -14.63
CA ARG A 216 -2.83 14.99 -14.09
C ARG A 216 -2.26 16.39 -13.88
N MET A 217 -2.39 17.27 -14.86
CA MET A 217 -1.95 18.65 -14.76
C MET A 217 -2.68 19.39 -13.62
N PHE A 218 -3.99 19.18 -13.51
CA PHE A 218 -4.80 19.77 -12.44
C PHE A 218 -4.44 19.19 -11.05
N SER A 219 -4.21 17.89 -10.94
CA SER A 219 -3.83 17.27 -9.66
C SER A 219 -2.46 17.73 -9.17
N VAL A 220 -1.48 17.92 -10.05
CA VAL A 220 -0.18 18.53 -9.71
C VAL A 220 -0.37 19.94 -9.17
N PHE A 221 -1.21 20.74 -9.82
CA PHE A 221 -1.51 22.10 -9.38
C PHE A 221 -2.21 22.10 -8.01
N VAL A 222 -3.20 21.22 -7.82
CA VAL A 222 -3.94 21.10 -6.54
C VAL A 222 -3.01 20.62 -5.41
N ASP A 223 -2.17 19.63 -5.65
CA ASP A 223 -1.21 19.13 -4.66
C ASP A 223 -0.19 20.22 -4.24
N GLN A 224 0.20 21.08 -5.19
CA GLN A 224 1.16 22.15 -4.92
C GLN A 224 0.56 23.27 -4.07
N TYR A 225 -0.71 23.60 -4.25
CA TYR A 225 -1.39 24.71 -3.56
C TYR A 225 -2.31 24.29 -2.42
N PHE A 226 -2.84 23.06 -2.45
CA PHE A 226 -3.80 22.55 -1.49
C PHE A 226 -3.34 21.25 -0.84
N SER A 227 -2.32 21.32 0.00
CA SER A 227 -1.63 20.18 0.63
C SER A 227 -2.50 19.21 1.45
N ARG A 228 -3.80 19.46 1.56
CA ARG A 228 -4.79 18.62 2.26
C ARG A 228 -5.84 17.99 1.31
N PHE A 229 -5.69 18.17 0.01
CA PHE A 229 -6.64 17.59 -0.93
C PHE A 229 -6.31 16.11 -1.16
N PRO A 230 -7.25 15.18 -1.04
CA PRO A 230 -6.98 13.74 -1.08
C PRO A 230 -6.79 13.16 -2.49
N LEU A 231 -6.66 13.99 -3.53
CA LEU A 231 -6.33 13.52 -4.87
C LEU A 231 -4.83 13.25 -4.96
N SER A 232 -4.47 12.00 -5.13
CA SER A 232 -3.10 11.59 -5.41
C SER A 232 -2.92 11.32 -6.90
N LEU A 233 -1.78 11.75 -7.48
CA LEU A 233 -1.37 11.39 -8.84
C LEU A 233 -1.36 9.87 -9.06
N TYR A 234 -1.07 9.10 -8.01
CA TYR A 234 -1.04 7.63 -8.06
C TYR A 234 -2.42 6.96 -8.20
N TRP A 235 -3.50 7.73 -8.11
CA TRP A 235 -4.87 7.24 -8.33
C TRP A 235 -5.34 7.42 -9.78
N LEU A 236 -4.56 8.19 -10.56
CA LEU A 236 -4.88 8.50 -11.96
C LEU A 236 -4.07 7.64 -12.93
N ASP A 237 -3.15 6.87 -12.42
CA ASP A 237 -2.27 5.93 -13.11
C ASP A 237 -2.67 4.48 -12.87
#